data_a0d7e415f121d68c1c0859f0c71f96da
#
_entry.id   a0d7e415f121d68c1c0859f0c71f96da
#
_cell.length_a   1.000
_cell.length_b   1.000
_cell.length_c   1.000
_cell.angle_alpha   90.00
_cell.angle_beta   90.00
_cell.angle_gamma   90.00
#
_symmetry.space_group_name_H-M   'P 1'
#
loop_
_entity.id
_entity.type
_entity.pdbx_description
1 polymer ?
#
loop_
_entity_poly.entity_id
_entity_poly.type
_entity_poly.pdbx_seq_one_letter_code
_entity_poly.pdbx_strand_id
1 'polypeptide(L)'
;PRSTLFPSTTLFRSSGQVLAALFQSVTPRTAGFNTVDLGQLSEAGSLLTILLMFIGAGAGSTGGGMKLTTVAVLMMAVSAHLRRRNDVDLFSRRIDPETVRKAFCNCTFYLSLMLSVSFVILAVQQEMLMKDVFFECISAIGTVGLSTGITRDLLPLSKALVLLLMYVGRVGSVTVFIAVSRKKTSKLRYPVEHIIIG
;
A
#
# COMPACT_ATOMS: atom_id res chain seq x y z
N PRO A 1 24.79 -13.56 14.49
CA PRO A 1 23.53 -12.95 14.97
C PRO A 1 23.07 -11.91 13.97
N ARG A 2 22.08 -12.30 13.14
CA ARG A 2 21.48 -11.46 12.08
C ARG A 2 20.28 -10.69 12.63
N SER A 3 20.44 -9.97 13.73
CA SER A 3 19.35 -9.33 14.45
C SER A 3 19.26 -7.80 14.30
N THR A 4 20.01 -7.21 13.37
CA THR A 4 19.91 -5.77 13.12
C THR A 4 19.00 -5.52 11.91
N LEU A 5 18.04 -4.60 12.07
CA LEU A 5 17.16 -4.11 10.98
C LEU A 5 17.95 -3.60 9.75
N PHE A 6 19.24 -3.29 9.96
CA PHE A 6 20.14 -2.83 8.92
C PHE A 6 21.39 -3.71 8.91
N PRO A 7 21.94 -4.04 7.73
CA PRO A 7 23.21 -4.71 7.64
C PRO A 7 24.28 -3.88 8.36
N SER A 8 25.12 -4.54 9.16
CA SER A 8 26.27 -3.93 9.82
C SER A 8 27.34 -3.58 8.78
N THR A 9 27.07 -2.63 7.91
CA THR A 9 28.10 -2.06 7.08
C THR A 9 28.93 -1.14 7.97
N THR A 10 30.21 -1.42 8.05
CA THR A 10 31.27 -0.70 8.76
C THR A 10 31.38 0.80 8.37
N LEU A 11 30.52 1.27 7.47
CA LEU A 11 30.52 2.62 6.93
C LEU A 11 29.83 3.66 7.84
N PHE A 12 29.06 3.24 8.85
CA PHE A 12 28.35 4.19 9.69
C PHE A 12 28.81 4.08 11.15
N ARG A 13 29.44 5.14 11.64
CA ARG A 13 29.54 5.37 13.09
C ARG A 13 28.13 5.46 13.68
N SER A 14 27.94 5.23 14.97
CA SER A 14 26.63 5.17 15.66
C SER A 14 25.67 6.31 15.29
N SER A 15 26.16 7.55 15.11
CA SER A 15 25.37 8.69 14.63
C SER A 15 24.88 8.54 13.19
N GLY A 16 25.69 7.95 12.30
CA GLY A 16 25.29 7.69 10.92
C GLY A 16 24.23 6.60 10.79
N GLN A 17 24.23 5.61 11.68
CA GLN A 17 23.20 4.56 11.70
C GLN A 17 21.82 5.14 12.06
N VAL A 18 21.75 6.06 13.02
CA VAL A 18 20.50 6.73 13.38
C VAL A 18 19.96 7.56 12.21
N LEU A 19 20.82 8.31 11.52
CA LEU A 19 20.41 9.09 10.35
C LEU A 19 19.96 8.19 9.19
N ALA A 20 20.65 7.09 8.94
CA ALA A 20 20.25 6.10 7.94
C ALA A 20 18.90 5.45 8.28
N ALA A 21 18.66 5.12 9.55
CA ALA A 21 17.40 4.58 10.02
C ALA A 21 16.25 5.59 9.87
N LEU A 22 16.47 6.84 10.24
CA LEU A 22 15.51 7.93 10.04
C LEU A 22 15.21 8.12 8.55
N PHE A 23 16.24 8.19 7.72
CA PHE A 23 16.06 8.32 6.28
C PHE A 23 15.27 7.14 5.70
N GLN A 24 15.60 5.91 6.10
CA GLN A 24 14.90 4.70 5.65
C GLN A 24 13.45 4.64 6.15
N SER A 25 13.09 5.32 7.24
CA SER A 25 11.70 5.42 7.69
C SER A 25 10.86 6.40 6.86
N VAL A 26 11.49 7.39 6.25
CA VAL A 26 10.82 8.43 5.47
C VAL A 26 10.76 8.08 3.98
N THR A 27 11.83 7.48 3.43
CA THR A 27 11.93 7.19 1.98
C THR A 27 10.80 6.31 1.43
N PRO A 28 10.22 5.33 2.17
CA PRO A 28 9.08 4.53 1.71
C PRO A 28 7.80 5.35 1.50
N ARG A 29 7.75 6.57 2.00
CA ARG A 29 6.60 7.46 1.83
C ARG A 29 6.66 8.27 0.54
N THR A 30 6.87 7.57 -0.57
CA THR A 30 6.91 8.11 -1.94
C THR A 30 8.10 9.03 -2.26
N ALA A 31 9.20 8.95 -1.46
CA ALA A 31 10.44 9.61 -1.79
C ALA A 31 11.33 8.77 -2.73
N GLY A 32 11.40 7.45 -2.51
CA GLY A 32 12.01 6.48 -3.43
C GLY A 32 13.53 6.52 -3.54
N PHE A 33 14.21 7.22 -2.64
CA PHE A 33 15.67 7.27 -2.64
C PHE A 33 16.27 6.04 -1.96
N ASN A 34 17.09 5.31 -2.68
CA ASN A 34 17.75 4.10 -2.22
C ASN A 34 19.14 4.45 -1.67
N THR A 35 19.28 4.51 -0.34
CA THR A 35 20.57 4.79 0.34
C THR A 35 21.15 3.55 1.01
N VAL A 36 20.36 2.49 1.15
CA VAL A 36 20.74 1.21 1.76
C VAL A 36 20.38 0.10 0.79
N ASP A 37 21.19 -0.95 0.73
CA ASP A 37 20.88 -2.14 -0.05
C ASP A 37 19.64 -2.85 0.54
N LEU A 38 18.51 -2.71 -0.13
CA LEU A 38 17.22 -3.23 0.31
C LEU A 38 17.15 -4.76 0.22
N GLY A 39 17.96 -5.36 -0.65
CA GLY A 39 18.06 -6.83 -0.77
C GLY A 39 18.65 -7.49 0.48
N GLN A 40 19.44 -6.75 1.27
CA GLN A 40 20.06 -7.23 2.50
C GLN A 40 19.25 -6.93 3.77
N LEU A 41 18.07 -6.31 3.64
CA LEU A 41 17.19 -6.07 4.80
C LEU A 41 16.78 -7.40 5.44
N SER A 42 16.65 -7.36 6.78
CA SER A 42 16.02 -8.47 7.49
C SER A 42 14.57 -8.66 7.05
N GLU A 43 14.01 -9.85 7.22
CA GLU A 43 12.62 -10.13 6.88
C GLU A 43 11.65 -9.16 7.58
N ALA A 44 11.90 -8.85 8.86
CA ALA A 44 11.12 -7.87 9.62
C ALA A 44 11.27 -6.45 9.07
N GLY A 45 12.49 -6.06 8.66
CA GLY A 45 12.78 -4.77 8.03
C GLY A 45 12.07 -4.62 6.68
N SER A 46 12.09 -5.68 5.88
CA SER A 46 11.38 -5.72 4.59
C SER A 46 9.87 -5.60 4.78
N LEU A 47 9.30 -6.36 5.73
CA LEU A 47 7.87 -6.28 6.06
C LEU A 47 7.46 -4.89 6.54
N LEU A 48 8.25 -4.28 7.42
CA LEU A 48 7.98 -2.91 7.88
C LEU A 48 8.02 -1.90 6.73
N THR A 49 9.02 -2.02 5.85
CA THR A 49 9.14 -1.16 4.66
C THR A 49 7.93 -1.34 3.73
N ILE A 50 7.50 -2.58 3.48
CA ILE A 50 6.29 -2.92 2.71
C ILE A 50 5.05 -2.24 3.31
N LEU A 51 4.85 -2.33 4.63
CA LEU A 51 3.73 -1.68 5.31
C LEU A 51 3.78 -0.16 5.19
N LEU A 52 4.96 0.44 5.32
CA LEU A 52 5.14 1.89 5.17
C LEU A 52 4.89 2.35 3.72
N MET A 53 5.29 1.55 2.71
CA MET A 53 5.02 1.84 1.30
C MET A 53 3.52 1.73 0.97
N PHE A 54 2.83 0.74 1.55
CA PHE A 54 1.40 0.55 1.36
C PHE A 54 0.60 1.73 1.95
N ILE A 55 1.04 2.26 3.11
CA ILE A 55 0.50 3.49 3.70
C ILE A 55 1.19 4.67 3.03
N GLY A 56 0.68 5.08 1.89
CA GLY A 56 1.24 6.14 1.06
C GLY A 56 1.27 7.52 1.74
N ALA A 57 1.39 8.55 0.92
CA ALA A 57 1.53 9.94 1.37
C ALA A 57 0.24 10.53 1.96
N GLY A 58 0.36 11.70 2.59
CA GLY A 58 -0.75 12.45 3.17
C GLY A 58 -1.80 12.92 2.16
N ALA A 59 -2.93 13.40 2.65
CA ALA A 59 -3.97 14.00 1.81
C ALA A 59 -3.43 15.25 1.11
N GLY A 60 -3.78 15.41 -0.18
CA GLY A 60 -3.29 16.51 -1.00
C GLY A 60 -1.87 16.31 -1.56
N SER A 61 -1.16 15.26 -1.17
CA SER A 61 0.15 14.91 -1.76
C SER A 61 -0.01 14.37 -3.18
N THR A 62 1.01 14.63 -4.01
CA THR A 62 1.15 14.06 -5.36
C THR A 62 1.55 12.59 -5.36
N GLY A 63 1.92 12.01 -4.20
CA GLY A 63 2.26 10.60 -4.05
C GLY A 63 1.09 9.69 -4.40
N GLY A 64 1.37 8.54 -5.01
CA GLY A 64 0.37 7.52 -5.33
C GLY A 64 -0.02 6.65 -4.14
N GLY A 65 -0.65 5.51 -4.45
CA GLY A 65 -1.03 4.52 -3.45
C GLY A 65 -2.18 4.95 -2.55
N MET A 66 -2.36 4.18 -1.48
CA MET A 66 -3.41 4.43 -0.49
C MET A 66 -3.02 5.60 0.42
N LYS A 67 -3.86 6.64 0.49
CA LYS A 67 -3.59 7.82 1.31
C LYS A 67 -3.65 7.51 2.81
N LEU A 68 -2.81 8.20 3.58
CA LEU A 68 -2.78 8.09 5.05
C LEU A 68 -4.17 8.37 5.66
N THR A 69 -4.92 9.31 5.11
CA THR A 69 -6.29 9.62 5.55
C THR A 69 -7.25 8.45 5.35
N THR A 70 -7.09 7.67 4.27
CA THR A 70 -7.88 6.45 4.05
C THR A 70 -7.63 5.43 5.14
N VAL A 71 -6.36 5.19 5.49
CA VAL A 71 -5.99 4.28 6.59
C VAL A 71 -6.53 4.78 7.92
N ALA A 72 -6.40 6.08 8.20
CA ALA A 72 -6.91 6.67 9.43
C ALA A 72 -8.44 6.49 9.57
N VAL A 73 -9.19 6.75 8.50
CA VAL A 73 -10.65 6.55 8.49
C VAL A 73 -11.01 5.08 8.74
N LEU A 74 -10.29 4.13 8.11
CA LEU A 74 -10.52 2.70 8.32
C LEU A 74 -10.22 2.27 9.76
N MET A 75 -9.11 2.72 10.32
CA MET A 75 -8.75 2.43 11.72
C MET A 75 -9.76 3.01 12.72
N MET A 76 -10.27 4.21 12.44
CA MET A 76 -11.33 4.80 13.24
C MET A 76 -12.65 4.03 13.11
N ALA A 77 -13.01 3.59 11.91
CA ALA A 77 -14.21 2.78 11.69
C ALA A 77 -14.13 1.44 12.45
N VAL A 78 -12.98 0.76 12.39
CA VAL A 78 -12.73 -0.46 13.17
C VAL A 78 -12.83 -0.18 14.67
N SER A 79 -12.21 0.90 15.15
CA SER A 79 -12.25 1.29 16.57
C SER A 79 -13.66 1.63 17.04
N ALA A 80 -14.46 2.31 16.22
CA ALA A 80 -15.85 2.62 16.51
C ALA A 80 -16.69 1.34 16.59
N HIS A 81 -16.49 0.41 15.67
CA HIS A 81 -17.17 -0.89 15.65
C HIS A 81 -16.84 -1.73 16.89
N LEU A 82 -15.56 -1.83 17.27
CA LEU A 82 -15.12 -2.52 18.49
C LEU A 82 -15.73 -1.91 19.77
N ARG A 83 -15.94 -0.59 19.77
CA ARG A 83 -16.59 0.13 20.88
C ARG A 83 -18.13 0.13 20.79
N ARG A 84 -18.71 -0.62 19.86
CA ARG A 84 -20.16 -0.68 19.60
C ARG A 84 -20.79 0.71 19.39
N ARG A 85 -20.05 1.63 18.75
CA ARG A 85 -20.57 2.94 18.37
C ARG A 85 -21.10 2.88 16.94
N ASN A 86 -22.27 3.48 16.71
CA ASN A 86 -22.87 3.53 15.37
C ASN A 86 -22.18 4.55 14.45
N ASP A 87 -21.55 5.55 15.03
CA ASP A 87 -20.94 6.66 14.31
C ASP A 87 -19.42 6.66 14.49
N VAL A 88 -18.75 7.10 13.44
CA VAL A 88 -17.29 7.30 13.45
C VAL A 88 -17.03 8.78 13.71
N ASP A 89 -16.58 9.09 14.92
CA ASP A 89 -16.34 10.46 15.36
C ASP A 89 -14.82 10.76 15.41
N LEU A 90 -14.45 11.94 14.94
CA LEU A 90 -13.09 12.48 15.02
C LEU A 90 -13.14 13.93 15.51
N PHE A 91 -12.47 14.25 16.60
CA PHE A 91 -12.41 15.62 17.18
C PHE A 91 -13.79 16.30 17.25
N SER A 92 -14.79 15.60 17.82
CA SER A 92 -16.18 16.08 17.95
C SER A 92 -16.90 16.33 16.63
N ARG A 93 -16.43 15.72 15.54
CA ARG A 93 -17.09 15.75 14.23
C ARG A 93 -17.39 14.33 13.76
N ARG A 94 -18.56 14.12 13.24
CA ARG A 94 -18.98 12.84 12.64
C ARG A 94 -18.45 12.73 11.22
N ILE A 95 -17.85 11.58 10.91
CA ILE A 95 -17.41 11.25 9.55
C ILE A 95 -18.61 10.67 8.79
N ASP A 96 -18.83 11.17 7.58
CA ASP A 96 -19.91 10.70 6.71
C ASP A 96 -19.72 9.20 6.38
N PRO A 97 -20.76 8.36 6.55
CA PRO A 97 -20.72 6.94 6.22
C PRO A 97 -20.31 6.65 4.77
N GLU A 98 -20.62 7.57 3.84
CA GLU A 98 -20.17 7.45 2.46
C GLU A 98 -18.65 7.53 2.33
N THR A 99 -18.01 8.38 3.14
CA THR A 99 -16.54 8.50 3.20
C THR A 99 -15.91 7.20 3.71
N VAL A 100 -16.47 6.58 4.74
CA VAL A 100 -16.01 5.29 5.27
C VAL A 100 -16.14 4.20 4.20
N ARG A 101 -17.26 4.14 3.48
CA ARG A 101 -17.48 3.19 2.39
C ARG A 101 -16.47 3.40 1.25
N LYS A 102 -16.22 4.64 0.86
CA LYS A 102 -15.20 4.98 -0.16
C LYS A 102 -13.81 4.55 0.29
N ALA A 103 -13.45 4.76 1.55
CA ALA A 103 -12.17 4.34 2.10
C ALA A 103 -12.01 2.82 2.05
N PHE A 104 -13.05 2.06 2.42
CA PHE A 104 -13.06 0.60 2.34
C PHE A 104 -12.91 0.11 0.89
N CYS A 105 -13.72 0.62 -0.03
CA CYS A 105 -13.63 0.25 -1.45
C CYS A 105 -12.23 0.54 -2.02
N ASN A 106 -11.66 1.67 -1.65
CA ASN A 106 -10.31 2.07 -2.07
C ASN A 106 -9.24 1.09 -1.58
N CYS A 107 -9.26 0.76 -0.29
CA CYS A 107 -8.33 -0.20 0.31
C CYS A 107 -8.45 -1.59 -0.35
N THR A 108 -9.67 -2.10 -0.48
CA THR A 108 -9.95 -3.40 -1.09
C THR A 108 -9.47 -3.44 -2.55
N PHE A 109 -9.69 -2.38 -3.31
CA PHE A 109 -9.24 -2.29 -4.71
C PHE A 109 -7.71 -2.35 -4.82
N TYR A 110 -6.99 -1.53 -4.05
CA TYR A 110 -5.53 -1.55 -4.08
C TYR A 110 -4.96 -2.92 -3.66
N LEU A 111 -5.53 -3.49 -2.61
CA LEU A 111 -5.10 -4.78 -2.09
C LEU A 111 -5.37 -5.91 -3.12
N SER A 112 -6.56 -5.96 -3.69
CA SER A 112 -6.94 -6.98 -4.68
C SER A 112 -6.10 -6.87 -5.95
N LEU A 113 -5.86 -5.66 -6.44
CA LEU A 113 -5.06 -5.45 -7.65
C LEU A 113 -3.60 -5.87 -7.41
N MET A 114 -3.02 -5.47 -6.28
CA MET A 114 -1.67 -5.85 -5.89
C MET A 114 -1.52 -7.38 -5.77
N LEU A 115 -2.45 -8.04 -5.06
CA LEU A 115 -2.44 -9.49 -4.88
C LEU A 115 -2.59 -10.23 -6.22
N SER A 116 -3.50 -9.77 -7.08
CA SER A 116 -3.72 -10.38 -8.40
C SER A 116 -2.47 -10.31 -9.28
N VAL A 117 -1.83 -9.14 -9.34
CA VAL A 117 -0.60 -8.97 -10.14
C VAL A 117 0.56 -9.77 -9.54
N SER A 118 0.74 -9.74 -8.21
CA SER A 118 1.77 -10.55 -7.56
C SER A 118 1.58 -12.04 -7.82
N PHE A 119 0.34 -12.52 -7.77
CA PHE A 119 0.01 -13.91 -8.07
C PHE A 119 0.39 -14.29 -9.50
N VAL A 120 0.06 -13.44 -10.48
CA VAL A 120 0.42 -13.70 -11.90
C VAL A 120 1.93 -13.71 -12.09
N ILE A 121 2.67 -12.78 -11.48
CA ILE A 121 4.13 -12.74 -11.58
C ILE A 121 4.74 -14.01 -10.99
N LEU A 122 4.31 -14.44 -9.80
CA LEU A 122 4.79 -15.66 -9.16
C LEU A 122 4.42 -16.92 -9.94
N ALA A 123 3.26 -16.96 -10.59
CA ALA A 123 2.85 -18.09 -11.44
C ALA A 123 3.70 -18.20 -12.71
N VAL A 124 4.12 -17.08 -13.28
CA VAL A 124 4.94 -17.03 -14.50
C VAL A 124 6.43 -17.21 -14.19
N GLN A 125 6.90 -16.69 -13.06
CA GLN A 125 8.30 -16.72 -12.65
C GLN A 125 8.46 -17.40 -11.28
N GLN A 126 8.44 -18.73 -11.27
CA GLN A 126 8.47 -19.54 -10.05
C GLN A 126 9.79 -19.46 -9.28
N GLU A 127 10.86 -18.99 -9.90
CA GLU A 127 12.17 -18.82 -9.28
C GLU A 127 12.26 -17.58 -8.37
N MET A 128 11.30 -16.67 -8.47
CA MET A 128 11.29 -15.42 -7.71
C MET A 128 10.81 -15.65 -6.28
N LEU A 129 11.47 -14.99 -5.33
CA LEU A 129 11.03 -15.01 -3.94
C LEU A 129 9.76 -14.18 -3.78
N MET A 130 8.76 -14.74 -3.10
CA MET A 130 7.49 -14.07 -2.83
C MET A 130 7.69 -12.69 -2.19
N LYS A 131 8.62 -12.56 -1.25
CA LYS A 131 8.98 -11.32 -0.57
C LYS A 131 9.34 -10.21 -1.56
N ASP A 132 10.20 -10.52 -2.52
CA ASP A 132 10.72 -9.53 -3.47
C ASP A 132 9.65 -9.12 -4.47
N VAL A 133 8.82 -10.06 -4.94
CA VAL A 133 7.67 -9.75 -5.82
C VAL A 133 6.66 -8.87 -5.10
N PHE A 134 6.32 -9.16 -3.85
CA PHE A 134 5.43 -8.30 -3.06
C PHE A 134 6.03 -6.90 -2.86
N PHE A 135 7.32 -6.83 -2.57
CA PHE A 135 8.02 -5.56 -2.41
C PHE A 135 7.92 -4.69 -3.67
N GLU A 136 8.21 -5.25 -4.85
CA GLU A 136 8.11 -4.56 -6.14
C GLU A 136 6.69 -4.13 -6.46
N CYS A 137 5.70 -5.01 -6.29
CA CYS A 137 4.30 -4.70 -6.56
C CYS A 137 3.77 -3.57 -5.66
N ILE A 138 4.13 -3.59 -4.37
CA ILE A 138 3.72 -2.53 -3.43
C ILE A 138 4.45 -1.23 -3.73
N SER A 139 5.74 -1.28 -4.04
CA SER A 139 6.51 -0.12 -4.45
C SER A 139 5.93 0.51 -5.73
N ALA A 140 5.52 -0.33 -6.69
CA ALA A 140 4.90 0.11 -7.93
C ALA A 140 3.55 0.80 -7.69
N ILE A 141 2.61 0.13 -7.00
CA ILE A 141 1.27 0.68 -6.76
C ILE A 141 1.30 1.87 -5.80
N GLY A 142 2.24 1.88 -4.84
CA GLY A 142 2.51 3.00 -3.95
C GLY A 142 3.20 4.17 -4.63
N THR A 143 3.69 3.99 -5.87
CA THR A 143 4.54 4.95 -6.61
C THR A 143 5.75 5.42 -5.81
N VAL A 144 6.37 4.49 -5.07
CA VAL A 144 7.49 4.78 -4.17
C VAL A 144 8.81 4.82 -4.94
N GLY A 145 9.07 3.81 -5.78
CA GLY A 145 10.29 3.71 -6.58
C GLY A 145 11.44 2.96 -5.88
N LEU A 146 11.21 2.34 -4.74
CA LEU A 146 12.17 1.43 -4.09
C LEU A 146 12.12 0.06 -4.75
N SER A 147 13.27 -0.59 -4.89
CA SER A 147 13.40 -1.94 -5.47
C SER A 147 14.41 -2.76 -4.68
N THR A 148 14.16 -4.06 -4.54
CA THR A 148 15.15 -5.03 -4.05
C THR A 148 16.16 -5.42 -5.12
N GLY A 149 15.99 -4.92 -6.37
CA GLY A 149 16.87 -5.19 -7.50
C GLY A 149 16.32 -6.19 -8.51
N ILE A 150 15.23 -6.90 -8.20
CA ILE A 150 14.66 -7.94 -9.08
C ILE A 150 14.02 -7.38 -10.36
N THR A 151 13.78 -6.08 -10.44
CA THR A 151 13.14 -5.44 -11.63
C THR A 151 13.88 -5.78 -12.93
N ARG A 152 15.20 -5.97 -12.88
CA ARG A 152 16.00 -6.29 -14.07
C ARG A 152 15.72 -7.70 -14.57
N ASP A 153 15.46 -8.64 -13.65
CA ASP A 153 15.28 -10.07 -13.91
C ASP A 153 13.84 -10.44 -14.24
N LEU A 154 12.92 -9.47 -14.15
CA LEU A 154 11.53 -9.67 -14.51
C LEU A 154 11.38 -9.90 -16.02
N LEU A 155 10.53 -10.85 -16.41
CA LEU A 155 10.10 -11.07 -17.78
C LEU A 155 9.34 -9.86 -18.35
N PRO A 156 9.30 -9.68 -19.68
CA PRO A 156 8.58 -8.56 -20.30
C PRO A 156 7.11 -8.46 -19.87
N LEU A 157 6.43 -9.59 -19.71
CA LEU A 157 5.05 -9.63 -19.21
C LEU A 157 4.96 -9.10 -17.76
N SER A 158 5.85 -9.57 -16.87
CA SER A 158 5.90 -9.11 -15.48
C SER A 158 6.22 -7.62 -15.40
N LYS A 159 7.14 -7.12 -16.22
CA LYS A 159 7.43 -5.67 -16.34
C LYS A 159 6.20 -4.88 -16.78
N ALA A 160 5.45 -5.36 -17.76
CA ALA A 160 4.22 -4.72 -18.21
C ALA A 160 3.15 -4.66 -17.10
N LEU A 161 3.02 -5.71 -16.29
CA LEU A 161 2.11 -5.73 -15.14
C LEU A 161 2.55 -4.74 -14.05
N VAL A 162 3.84 -4.65 -13.75
CA VAL A 162 4.38 -3.66 -12.81
C VAL A 162 4.13 -2.24 -13.32
N LEU A 163 4.34 -1.97 -14.61
CA LEU A 163 4.01 -0.67 -15.23
C LEU A 163 2.52 -0.33 -15.10
N LEU A 164 1.64 -1.31 -15.26
CA LEU A 164 0.20 -1.13 -15.05
C LEU A 164 -0.09 -0.74 -13.59
N LEU A 165 0.54 -1.39 -12.61
CA LEU A 165 0.42 -1.02 -11.20
C LEU A 165 0.90 0.42 -10.95
N MET A 166 2.04 0.81 -11.52
CA MET A 166 2.57 2.19 -11.41
C MET A 166 1.58 3.22 -11.97
N TYR A 167 0.98 2.92 -13.13
CA TYR A 167 0.00 3.79 -13.75
C TYR A 167 -1.26 3.93 -12.90
N VAL A 168 -1.85 2.82 -12.45
CA VAL A 168 -3.06 2.82 -11.60
C VAL A 168 -2.78 3.50 -10.27
N GLY A 169 -1.63 3.23 -9.64
CA GLY A 169 -1.19 3.88 -8.41
C GLY A 169 -1.09 5.40 -8.56
N ARG A 170 -0.60 5.89 -9.70
CA ARG A 170 -0.43 7.31 -9.97
C ARG A 170 -1.74 8.03 -10.28
N VAL A 171 -2.60 7.42 -11.09
CA VAL A 171 -3.92 7.97 -11.46
C VAL A 171 -4.84 8.01 -10.23
N GLY A 172 -4.68 7.09 -9.32
CA GLY A 172 -5.49 6.94 -8.11
C GLY A 172 -6.78 6.14 -8.36
N SER A 173 -7.17 5.37 -7.36
CA SER A 173 -8.31 4.46 -7.43
C SER A 173 -9.64 5.18 -7.72
N VAL A 174 -9.84 6.37 -7.14
CA VAL A 174 -11.08 7.14 -7.34
C VAL A 174 -11.29 7.48 -8.82
N THR A 175 -10.23 7.90 -9.51
CA THR A 175 -10.27 8.21 -10.94
C THR A 175 -10.53 6.96 -11.77
N VAL A 176 -9.88 5.85 -11.43
CA VAL A 176 -10.12 4.55 -12.08
C VAL A 176 -11.56 4.10 -11.87
N PHE A 177 -12.10 4.23 -10.65
CA PHE A 177 -13.51 3.91 -10.38
C PHE A 177 -14.47 4.77 -11.19
N ILE A 178 -14.23 6.08 -11.31
CA ILE A 178 -15.06 6.97 -12.11
C ILE A 178 -15.01 6.59 -13.60
N ALA A 179 -13.81 6.25 -14.10
CA ALA A 179 -13.63 5.87 -15.51
C ALA A 179 -14.32 4.55 -15.86
N VAL A 180 -14.32 3.58 -14.94
CA VAL A 180 -14.92 2.25 -15.15
C VAL A 180 -16.41 2.24 -14.77
N SER A 181 -16.82 3.06 -13.81
CA SER A 181 -18.20 3.08 -13.31
C SER A 181 -19.12 3.86 -14.24
N ARG A 182 -19.99 3.14 -14.96
CA ARG A 182 -21.14 3.78 -15.62
C ARG A 182 -22.19 4.10 -14.56
N LYS A 183 -22.54 5.38 -14.43
CA LYS A 183 -23.62 5.86 -13.55
C LYS A 183 -24.95 5.23 -13.97
N LYS A 184 -25.33 4.12 -13.37
CA LYS A 184 -26.67 3.54 -13.52
C LYS A 184 -27.53 4.11 -12.40
N THR A 185 -28.29 5.13 -12.69
CA THR A 185 -29.34 5.62 -11.76
C THR A 185 -30.48 4.61 -11.78
N SER A 186 -30.46 3.68 -10.83
CA SER A 186 -31.62 2.83 -10.58
C SER A 186 -32.65 3.65 -9.79
N LYS A 187 -33.84 3.86 -10.35
CA LYS A 187 -34.98 4.48 -9.66
C LYS A 187 -35.65 3.52 -8.65
N LEU A 188 -35.35 2.22 -8.73
CA LEU A 188 -35.91 1.19 -7.88
C LEU A 188 -34.92 0.81 -6.80
N ARG A 189 -35.35 0.83 -5.54
CA ARG A 189 -34.60 0.28 -4.40
C ARG A 189 -35.23 -1.05 -4.01
N TYR A 190 -34.41 -2.09 -3.92
CA TYR A 190 -34.83 -3.39 -3.39
C TYR A 190 -35.02 -3.30 -1.86
N PRO A 191 -35.87 -4.16 -1.27
CA PRO A 191 -35.98 -4.27 0.19
C PRO A 191 -34.62 -4.59 0.84
N VAL A 192 -34.45 -4.11 2.07
CA VAL A 192 -33.21 -4.37 2.84
C VAL A 192 -33.28 -5.78 3.42
N GLU A 193 -32.28 -6.59 3.12
CA GLU A 193 -32.11 -7.91 3.71
C GLU A 193 -30.91 -7.90 4.64
N HIS A 194 -31.05 -8.52 5.82
CA HIS A 194 -29.99 -8.61 6.82
C HIS A 194 -29.21 -9.89 6.63
N ILE A 195 -27.95 -9.76 6.15
CA ILE A 195 -27.01 -10.88 6.04
C ILE A 195 -26.18 -10.92 7.32
N ILE A 196 -26.14 -12.09 7.95
CA ILE A 196 -25.30 -12.33 9.12
C ILE A 196 -23.85 -12.38 8.67
N ILE A 197 -23.07 -11.42 9.15
CA ILE A 197 -21.61 -11.39 8.96
C ILE A 197 -21.02 -11.89 10.27
N GLY A 198 -20.25 -13.01 10.23
CA GLY A 198 -19.69 -13.72 11.38
C GLY A 198 -18.80 -12.88 12.28
#